data_5e119b72386043872bc2b58c31abf068
#
_entry.id   5e119b72386043872bc2b58c31abf068
#
_cell.length_a   1.000
_cell.length_b   1.000
_cell.length_c   1.000
_cell.angle_alpha   90.00
_cell.angle_beta   90.00
_cell.angle_gamma   90.00
#
_symmetry.space_group_name_H-M   'P 1'
#
loop_
_entity.id
_entity.type
_entity.pdbx_description
1 polymer ?
#
loop_
_entity_poly.entity_id
_entity_poly.type
_entity_poly.pdbx_seq_one_letter_code
_entity_poly.pdbx_strand_id
1 'polypeptide(L)'
;MEINNRCQKKYISIKTEFLKICLVCFILISNKFQKFEEKKNNPKRKLKVGVIGLDHHKNIGNNILKYAMSVQLKELGVDPYIIGYNTGKGIKFIAEKTNLVSINNFDQLNQTDYDILMVNSDQTWRFWNRRFEDIAFLKFAENWTIPKFVYGASIGTSHWSFSNKTNYLAKKLLKNFTGISVREMGTIKYVKQYLNMSAIYVLDPSMLIDKAYYLDAIKDYKKIINKTDYILTYKLDYIYNMEKFINITKKKLKFYIYDIQLNDEEYIEKFLSGIYNCKAVITNSYHGVLFSIIFNKPFVAFKNINRGNERFNTIKEVYGIKDRFFDMHKNPSLDLLFTPLRFNNKIINYYRNISIEYLKKNLNIL
;
A
#
# COMPACT_ATOMS: atom_id res chain seq x y z
N MET A 1 80.21 -6.14 32.43
CA MET A 1 78.96 -6.27 33.21
C MET A 1 77.87 -5.20 32.86
N GLU A 2 78.18 -3.99 32.46
CA GLU A 2 77.21 -2.92 32.18
C GLU A 2 76.41 -3.09 30.92
N ILE A 3 76.93 -3.72 29.86
CA ILE A 3 76.19 -3.92 28.58
C ILE A 3 75.06 -4.90 28.74
N ASN A 4 75.18 -5.93 29.58
CA ASN A 4 74.14 -6.93 29.83
C ASN A 4 72.92 -6.35 30.60
N ASN A 5 73.20 -5.39 31.50
CA ASN A 5 72.11 -4.72 32.27
C ASN A 5 71.27 -3.77 31.41
N ARG A 6 71.86 -3.12 30.40
CA ARG A 6 71.10 -2.24 29.48
C ARG A 6 70.20 -3.04 28.53
N CYS A 7 70.65 -4.18 28.02
CA CYS A 7 69.85 -5.05 27.16
C CYS A 7 68.68 -5.68 27.92
N GLN A 8 68.89 -6.12 29.18
CA GLN A 8 67.78 -6.65 29.99
C GLN A 8 66.72 -5.60 30.33
N LYS A 9 67.16 -4.37 30.71
CA LYS A 9 66.18 -3.27 30.97
C LYS A 9 65.37 -2.89 29.73
N LYS A 10 66.00 -2.88 28.54
CA LYS A 10 65.32 -2.59 27.28
C LYS A 10 64.37 -3.71 26.90
N TYR A 11 64.68 -4.97 27.13
CA TYR A 11 63.82 -6.13 26.88
C TYR A 11 62.61 -6.13 27.83
N ILE A 12 62.78 -5.81 29.10
CA ILE A 12 61.64 -5.70 30.08
C ILE A 12 60.77 -4.55 29.72
N SER A 13 61.27 -3.40 29.28
CA SER A 13 60.48 -2.25 28.84
C SER A 13 59.65 -2.58 27.63
N ILE A 14 60.22 -3.24 26.61
CA ILE A 14 59.47 -3.64 25.40
C ILE A 14 58.38 -4.67 25.73
N LYS A 15 58.67 -5.63 26.61
CA LYS A 15 57.69 -6.64 27.04
C LYS A 15 56.53 -6.03 27.81
N THR A 16 56.80 -4.99 28.63
CA THR A 16 55.76 -4.28 29.39
C THR A 16 54.89 -3.44 28.47
N GLU A 17 55.45 -2.78 27.45
CA GLU A 17 54.65 -2.04 26.47
C GLU A 17 53.82 -2.96 25.59
N PHE A 18 54.38 -4.11 25.16
CA PHE A 18 53.61 -5.10 24.40
C PHE A 18 52.43 -5.66 25.20
N LEU A 19 52.62 -5.95 26.49
CA LEU A 19 51.53 -6.38 27.38
C LEU A 19 50.45 -5.31 27.57
N LYS A 20 50.84 -4.03 27.66
CA LYS A 20 49.86 -2.91 27.70
C LYS A 20 49.05 -2.81 26.42
N ILE A 21 49.66 -2.95 25.25
CA ILE A 21 48.99 -2.94 23.95
C ILE A 21 48.02 -4.12 23.84
N CYS A 22 48.46 -5.33 24.24
CA CYS A 22 47.60 -6.52 24.25
C CYS A 22 46.41 -6.36 25.21
N LEU A 23 46.57 -5.74 26.37
CA LEU A 23 45.52 -5.49 27.33
C LEU A 23 44.51 -4.48 26.80
N VAL A 24 44.97 -3.40 26.16
CA VAL A 24 44.08 -2.40 25.49
C VAL A 24 43.29 -3.03 24.35
N CYS A 25 43.95 -3.85 23.50
CA CYS A 25 43.26 -4.60 22.45
C CYS A 25 42.22 -5.57 23.01
N PHE A 26 42.55 -6.28 24.10
CA PHE A 26 41.62 -7.21 24.75
C PHE A 26 40.40 -6.48 25.32
N ILE A 27 40.59 -5.32 25.97
CA ILE A 27 39.49 -4.46 26.50
C ILE A 27 38.62 -3.91 25.35
N LEU A 28 39.24 -3.48 24.25
CA LEU A 28 38.49 -2.99 23.07
C LEU A 28 37.65 -4.09 22.40
N ILE A 29 38.21 -5.31 22.32
CA ILE A 29 37.52 -6.48 21.79
C ILE A 29 36.39 -6.90 22.74
N SER A 30 36.63 -6.96 24.05
CA SER A 30 35.66 -7.28 25.07
C SER A 30 34.48 -6.27 25.06
N ASN A 31 34.78 -4.97 24.99
CA ASN A 31 33.76 -3.92 24.90
C ASN A 31 32.95 -3.96 23.59
N LYS A 32 33.58 -4.37 22.47
CA LYS A 32 32.86 -4.64 21.22
C LYS A 32 31.97 -5.88 21.33
N PHE A 33 32.42 -6.94 22.00
CA PHE A 33 31.63 -8.14 22.24
C PHE A 33 30.45 -7.87 23.19
N GLN A 34 30.68 -7.14 24.29
CA GLN A 34 29.59 -6.72 25.19
C GLN A 34 28.55 -5.87 24.46
N LYS A 35 28.96 -4.85 23.68
CA LYS A 35 28.03 -4.07 22.84
C LYS A 35 27.33 -4.90 21.78
N PHE A 36 27.94 -6.00 21.31
CA PHE A 36 27.28 -6.91 20.36
C PHE A 36 26.26 -7.81 21.05
N GLU A 37 26.54 -8.28 22.28
CA GLU A 37 25.61 -9.07 23.09
C GLU A 37 24.48 -8.20 23.67
N GLU A 38 24.74 -6.97 24.10
CA GLU A 38 23.71 -6.01 24.50
C GLU A 38 22.78 -5.65 23.33
N LYS A 39 23.29 -5.56 22.10
CA LYS A 39 22.47 -5.42 20.89
C LYS A 39 21.63 -6.65 20.56
N LYS A 40 22.09 -7.85 20.97
CA LYS A 40 21.40 -9.12 20.72
C LYS A 40 20.30 -9.39 21.75
N ASN A 41 20.46 -8.91 22.97
CA ASN A 41 19.57 -9.15 24.11
C ASN A 41 18.54 -8.04 24.35
N ASN A 42 18.61 -6.91 23.60
CA ASN A 42 17.59 -5.87 23.65
C ASN A 42 16.87 -5.86 22.29
N PRO A 43 15.66 -6.44 22.16
CA PRO A 43 14.93 -6.42 20.92
C PRO A 43 14.71 -4.93 20.57
N LYS A 44 15.37 -4.46 19.50
CA LYS A 44 15.18 -3.08 19.02
C LYS A 44 13.67 -2.84 18.94
N ARG A 45 13.19 -1.85 19.69
CA ARG A 45 11.79 -1.43 19.60
C ARG A 45 11.42 -1.25 18.12
N LYS A 46 10.35 -1.91 17.68
CA LYS A 46 9.87 -1.74 16.32
C LYS A 46 9.44 -0.29 16.10
N LEU A 47 9.76 0.25 14.92
CA LEU A 47 9.32 1.59 14.52
C LEU A 47 7.79 1.63 14.45
N LYS A 48 7.19 2.61 15.12
CA LYS A 48 5.75 2.86 15.07
C LYS A 48 5.42 3.76 13.88
N VAL A 49 4.64 3.26 12.94
CA VAL A 49 4.28 3.98 11.72
C VAL A 49 2.79 4.32 11.75
N GLY A 50 2.47 5.61 11.86
CA GLY A 50 1.09 6.09 11.70
C GLY A 50 0.70 6.11 10.22
N VAL A 51 -0.32 5.35 9.85
CA VAL A 51 -0.81 5.17 8.48
C VAL A 51 -2.14 5.88 8.31
N ILE A 52 -2.17 6.96 7.54
CA ILE A 52 -3.34 7.81 7.32
C ILE A 52 -3.84 7.62 5.89
N GLY A 53 -5.12 7.37 5.73
CA GLY A 53 -5.76 7.18 4.43
C GLY A 53 -7.19 7.70 4.40
N LEU A 54 -7.84 7.56 3.26
CA LEU A 54 -9.25 7.94 3.12
C LEU A 54 -10.15 7.06 3.99
N ASP A 55 -11.11 7.69 4.64
CA ASP A 55 -12.20 7.03 5.36
C ASP A 55 -13.51 7.17 4.58
N HIS A 56 -13.70 6.28 3.62
CA HIS A 56 -14.98 6.16 2.93
C HIS A 56 -15.68 4.87 3.37
N HIS A 57 -16.70 5.05 4.18
CA HIS A 57 -17.49 4.01 4.85
C HIS A 57 -18.11 2.93 3.94
N LYS A 58 -18.09 3.14 2.61
CA LYS A 58 -18.68 2.21 1.63
C LYS A 58 -17.71 1.75 0.55
N ASN A 59 -16.43 2.14 0.64
CA ASN A 59 -15.46 1.79 -0.39
C ASN A 59 -14.57 0.64 0.08
N ILE A 60 -14.80 -0.55 -0.48
CA ILE A 60 -13.98 -1.74 -0.23
C ILE A 60 -12.50 -1.45 -0.38
N GLY A 61 -12.14 -0.69 -1.43
CA GLY A 61 -10.75 -0.39 -1.75
C GLY A 61 -10.00 0.23 -0.58
N ASN A 62 -10.56 1.26 0.06
CA ASN A 62 -9.87 1.96 1.14
C ASN A 62 -9.49 1.02 2.29
N ASN A 63 -10.43 0.16 2.71
CA ASN A 63 -10.19 -0.74 3.83
C ASN A 63 -9.22 -1.86 3.46
N ILE A 64 -9.34 -2.43 2.26
CA ILE A 64 -8.38 -3.44 1.79
C ILE A 64 -6.98 -2.85 1.65
N LEU A 65 -6.84 -1.60 1.20
CA LEU A 65 -5.54 -0.92 1.12
C LEU A 65 -4.91 -0.69 2.49
N LYS A 66 -5.70 -0.35 3.50
CA LYS A 66 -5.24 -0.24 4.89
C LYS A 66 -4.73 -1.58 5.41
N TYR A 67 -5.49 -2.65 5.19
CA TYR A 67 -5.09 -4.01 5.54
C TYR A 67 -3.80 -4.43 4.83
N ALA A 68 -3.74 -4.29 3.51
CA ALA A 68 -2.57 -4.67 2.72
C ALA A 68 -1.31 -3.92 3.14
N MET A 69 -1.41 -2.60 3.37
CA MET A 69 -0.30 -1.80 3.86
C MET A 69 0.13 -2.22 5.27
N SER A 70 -0.83 -2.51 6.17
CA SER A 70 -0.51 -3.00 7.51
C SER A 70 0.27 -4.31 7.46
N VAL A 71 -0.14 -5.26 6.62
CA VAL A 71 0.58 -6.53 6.42
C VAL A 71 1.98 -6.26 5.87
N GLN A 72 2.10 -5.47 4.79
CA GLN A 72 3.39 -5.19 4.17
C GLN A 72 4.37 -4.50 5.13
N LEU A 73 3.91 -3.59 5.96
CA LEU A 73 4.74 -2.92 6.96
C LEU A 73 5.20 -3.88 8.06
N LYS A 74 4.31 -4.79 8.52
CA LYS A 74 4.68 -5.86 9.46
C LYS A 74 5.76 -6.80 8.89
N GLU A 75 5.65 -7.16 7.61
CA GLU A 75 6.66 -7.96 6.89
C GLU A 75 8.02 -7.22 6.83
N LEU A 76 8.03 -5.90 6.78
CA LEU A 76 9.23 -5.07 6.85
C LEU A 76 9.75 -4.88 8.29
N GLY A 77 9.13 -5.51 9.29
CA GLY A 77 9.58 -5.48 10.68
C GLY A 77 9.21 -4.22 11.46
N VAL A 78 8.32 -3.37 10.94
CA VAL A 78 7.81 -2.18 11.64
C VAL A 78 6.40 -2.44 12.23
N ASP A 79 5.94 -1.55 13.08
CA ASP A 79 4.65 -1.66 13.78
C ASP A 79 3.67 -0.60 13.23
N PRO A 80 2.77 -0.98 12.31
CA PRO A 80 1.82 -0.05 11.70
C PRO A 80 0.61 0.20 12.59
N TYR A 81 0.21 1.47 12.69
CA TYR A 81 -1.01 1.94 13.33
C TYR A 81 -1.91 2.58 12.27
N ILE A 82 -3.04 1.95 11.98
CA ILE A 82 -4.01 2.46 11.00
C ILE A 82 -4.85 3.52 11.68
N ILE A 83 -4.68 4.77 11.27
CA ILE A 83 -5.39 5.91 11.84
C ILE A 83 -6.64 6.20 11.01
N GLY A 84 -7.78 6.24 11.66
CA GLY A 84 -9.06 6.47 10.98
C GLY A 84 -10.20 6.79 11.93
N TYR A 85 -11.33 7.25 11.37
CA TYR A 85 -12.53 7.53 12.13
C TYR A 85 -13.25 6.24 12.52
N ASN A 86 -13.76 6.18 13.75
CA ASN A 86 -14.48 5.02 14.28
C ASN A 86 -15.93 4.93 13.73
N THR A 87 -16.11 5.19 12.45
CA THR A 87 -17.44 5.19 11.86
C THR A 87 -17.41 4.46 10.52
N GLY A 88 -18.35 3.56 10.33
CA GLY A 88 -18.64 2.97 9.03
C GLY A 88 -18.47 1.46 8.91
N LYS A 89 -19.05 0.94 7.83
CA LYS A 89 -19.01 -0.48 7.47
C LYS A 89 -17.58 -0.88 7.14
N GLY A 90 -17.18 -2.09 7.52
CA GLY A 90 -15.82 -2.61 7.33
C GLY A 90 -14.80 -2.15 8.39
N ILE A 91 -15.20 -1.31 9.35
CA ILE A 91 -14.34 -0.96 10.49
C ILE A 91 -14.01 -2.19 11.33
N LYS A 92 -14.98 -3.12 11.46
CA LYS A 92 -14.81 -4.39 12.16
C LYS A 92 -13.63 -5.20 11.56
N PHE A 93 -13.62 -5.38 10.24
CA PHE A 93 -12.54 -6.08 9.55
C PHE A 93 -11.17 -5.42 9.83
N ILE A 94 -11.09 -4.08 9.74
CA ILE A 94 -9.83 -3.36 10.01
C ILE A 94 -9.44 -3.45 11.48
N ALA A 95 -10.38 -3.31 12.41
CA ALA A 95 -10.12 -3.42 13.85
C ALA A 95 -9.60 -4.82 14.23
N GLU A 96 -10.16 -5.88 13.65
CA GLU A 96 -9.76 -7.26 13.91
C GLU A 96 -8.42 -7.64 13.27
N LYS A 97 -8.09 -7.07 12.10
CA LYS A 97 -6.91 -7.47 11.30
C LYS A 97 -5.73 -6.51 11.40
N THR A 98 -5.89 -5.33 12.01
CA THR A 98 -4.84 -4.32 12.11
C THR A 98 -4.81 -3.65 13.48
N ASN A 99 -3.76 -2.85 13.76
CA ASN A 99 -3.74 -1.96 14.92
C ASN A 99 -4.49 -0.67 14.57
N LEU A 100 -5.81 -0.67 14.75
CA LEU A 100 -6.64 0.49 14.47
C LEU A 100 -6.56 1.52 15.61
N VAL A 101 -6.24 2.77 15.26
CA VAL A 101 -6.34 3.95 16.13
C VAL A 101 -7.56 4.76 15.70
N SER A 102 -8.62 4.66 16.47
CA SER A 102 -9.87 5.37 16.21
C SER A 102 -9.78 6.81 16.70
N ILE A 103 -10.10 7.77 15.84
CA ILE A 103 -10.10 9.20 16.16
C ILE A 103 -11.45 9.83 15.81
N ASN A 104 -11.80 10.92 16.51
CA ASN A 104 -12.91 11.81 16.15
C ASN A 104 -12.40 13.01 15.34
N ASN A 105 -11.18 13.44 15.60
CA ASN A 105 -10.46 14.46 14.82
C ASN A 105 -8.94 14.21 14.91
N PHE A 106 -8.16 14.85 14.04
CA PHE A 106 -6.70 14.70 14.03
C PHE A 106 -5.99 15.37 15.21
N ASP A 107 -6.64 16.28 15.95
CA ASP A 107 -6.08 16.97 17.13
C ASP A 107 -5.88 16.02 18.32
N GLN A 108 -6.49 14.82 18.26
CA GLN A 108 -6.29 13.76 19.24
C GLN A 108 -4.95 13.03 19.11
N LEU A 109 -4.26 13.21 17.98
CA LEU A 109 -3.00 12.54 17.71
C LEU A 109 -1.83 13.30 18.30
N ASN A 110 -0.86 12.57 18.86
CA ASN A 110 0.36 13.11 19.42
C ASN A 110 1.58 12.66 18.59
N GLN A 111 2.53 13.56 18.35
CA GLN A 111 3.77 13.24 17.68
C GLN A 111 4.54 12.11 18.37
N THR A 112 4.51 12.07 19.70
CA THR A 112 5.24 11.09 20.53
C THR A 112 4.74 9.65 20.39
N ASP A 113 3.55 9.46 19.81
CA ASP A 113 2.96 8.13 19.62
C ASP A 113 3.54 7.39 18.42
N TYR A 114 4.20 8.11 17.51
CA TYR A 114 4.70 7.61 16.25
C TYR A 114 6.17 7.99 16.00
N ASP A 115 6.89 7.13 15.31
CA ASP A 115 8.23 7.43 14.81
C ASP A 115 8.19 8.02 13.40
N ILE A 116 7.17 7.66 12.61
CA ILE A 116 6.98 8.07 11.22
C ILE A 116 5.48 8.21 10.94
N LEU A 117 5.09 9.18 10.12
CA LEU A 117 3.75 9.24 9.52
C LEU A 117 3.80 8.97 8.02
N MET A 118 2.80 8.27 7.51
CA MET A 118 2.63 8.09 6.08
C MET A 118 1.20 8.35 5.61
N VAL A 119 1.08 8.97 4.45
CA VAL A 119 -0.15 8.99 3.68
C VAL A 119 -0.24 7.69 2.90
N ASN A 120 -1.28 6.89 3.16
CA ASN A 120 -1.51 5.64 2.45
C ASN A 120 -2.10 5.89 1.05
N SER A 121 -1.96 4.89 0.20
CA SER A 121 -2.54 4.89 -1.14
C SER A 121 -4.06 5.03 -1.12
N ASP A 122 -4.59 5.56 -2.12
CA ASP A 122 -5.90 5.72 -2.71
C ASP A 122 -6.00 7.10 -3.38
N GLN A 123 -7.20 7.52 -3.78
CA GLN A 123 -7.46 8.85 -4.35
C GLN A 123 -7.33 9.96 -3.29
N THR A 124 -6.27 9.89 -2.47
CA THR A 124 -5.98 10.86 -1.41
C THR A 124 -5.70 12.26 -1.95
N TRP A 125 -5.29 12.37 -3.22
CA TRP A 125 -5.06 13.64 -3.90
C TRP A 125 -6.21 14.08 -4.81
N ARG A 126 -7.35 13.45 -4.68
CA ARG A 126 -8.61 13.90 -5.29
C ARG A 126 -9.42 14.67 -4.26
N PHE A 127 -9.83 15.90 -4.59
CA PHE A 127 -10.60 16.74 -3.67
C PHE A 127 -11.99 16.14 -3.42
N TRP A 128 -12.23 15.63 -2.20
CA TRP A 128 -13.48 14.96 -1.84
C TRP A 128 -14.26 15.62 -0.69
N ASN A 129 -13.56 16.21 0.30
CA ASN A 129 -14.19 16.68 1.53
C ASN A 129 -13.44 17.82 2.23
N ARG A 130 -14.01 18.31 3.34
CA ARG A 130 -13.45 19.42 4.14
C ARG A 130 -12.09 19.10 4.80
N ARG A 131 -11.74 17.82 4.99
CA ARG A 131 -10.49 17.38 5.65
C ARG A 131 -9.45 16.87 4.65
N PHE A 132 -9.63 17.24 3.39
CA PHE A 132 -8.73 16.83 2.32
C PHE A 132 -7.26 17.12 2.63
N GLU A 133 -6.96 18.32 3.16
CA GLU A 133 -5.59 18.77 3.41
C GLU A 133 -4.91 17.96 4.54
N ASP A 134 -5.68 17.55 5.56
CA ASP A 134 -5.18 16.74 6.67
C ASP A 134 -4.81 15.33 6.20
N ILE A 135 -5.60 14.73 5.32
CA ILE A 135 -5.33 13.41 4.79
C ILE A 135 -4.28 13.46 3.67
N ALA A 136 -4.44 14.40 2.72
CA ALA A 136 -3.59 14.45 1.53
C ALA A 136 -2.16 14.91 1.83
N PHE A 137 -1.98 15.81 2.78
CA PHE A 137 -0.72 16.52 3.05
C PHE A 137 -0.31 16.50 4.53
N LEU A 138 -1.04 15.80 5.40
CA LEU A 138 -0.83 15.74 6.86
C LEU A 138 -0.75 17.15 7.48
N LYS A 139 -1.68 18.03 7.12
CA LYS A 139 -1.68 19.42 7.58
C LYS A 139 -1.73 19.54 9.10
N PHE A 140 -2.48 18.68 9.80
CA PHE A 140 -2.53 18.63 11.26
C PHE A 140 -1.14 18.40 11.89
N ALA A 141 -0.24 17.72 11.17
CA ALA A 141 1.12 17.43 11.59
C ALA A 141 2.17 18.38 10.96
N GLU A 142 1.77 19.61 10.53
CA GLU A 142 2.67 20.58 9.88
C GLU A 142 3.93 20.84 10.71
N ASN A 143 3.75 21.01 12.03
CA ASN A 143 4.83 21.32 12.96
C ASN A 143 5.51 20.10 13.59
N TRP A 144 5.12 18.88 13.20
CA TRP A 144 5.75 17.68 13.69
C TRP A 144 7.10 17.44 13.05
N THR A 145 8.09 17.04 13.85
CA THR A 145 9.48 16.85 13.41
C THR A 145 9.78 15.44 12.93
N ILE A 146 8.89 14.47 13.21
CA ILE A 146 9.05 13.10 12.72
C ILE A 146 8.96 13.02 11.18
N PRO A 147 9.68 12.08 10.54
CA PRO A 147 9.61 11.87 9.11
C PRO A 147 8.18 11.63 8.61
N LYS A 148 7.88 12.19 7.43
CA LYS A 148 6.60 12.04 6.76
C LYS A 148 6.82 11.66 5.30
N PHE A 149 6.01 10.75 4.73
CA PHE A 149 6.07 10.43 3.31
C PHE A 149 4.69 10.05 2.74
N VAL A 150 4.59 10.05 1.42
CA VAL A 150 3.38 9.66 0.69
C VAL A 150 3.63 8.35 -0.04
N TYR A 151 2.81 7.33 0.19
CA TYR A 151 2.82 6.09 -0.56
C TYR A 151 1.64 6.00 -1.51
N GLY A 152 1.89 6.01 -2.82
CA GLY A 152 0.91 5.67 -3.85
C GLY A 152 -0.29 6.61 -3.90
N ALA A 153 -0.12 7.92 -3.68
CA ALA A 153 -1.22 8.87 -3.84
C ALA A 153 -1.81 8.82 -5.25
N SER A 154 -3.10 9.06 -5.37
CA SER A 154 -3.82 9.04 -6.63
C SER A 154 -4.66 10.31 -6.78
N ILE A 155 -4.56 10.95 -7.95
CA ILE A 155 -5.50 12.00 -8.35
C ILE A 155 -6.74 11.40 -9.02
N GLY A 156 -6.65 10.16 -9.51
CA GLY A 156 -7.74 9.41 -10.14
C GLY A 156 -8.17 9.93 -11.51
N THR A 157 -7.77 11.12 -11.90
CA THR A 157 -8.15 11.81 -13.15
C THR A 157 -6.97 11.95 -14.10
N SER A 158 -7.25 12.23 -15.37
CA SER A 158 -6.23 12.51 -16.39
C SER A 158 -5.77 13.97 -16.40
N HIS A 159 -6.23 14.79 -15.48
CA HIS A 159 -5.88 16.20 -15.35
C HIS A 159 -5.67 16.56 -13.88
N TRP A 160 -4.86 17.58 -13.65
CA TRP A 160 -4.61 18.14 -12.34
C TRP A 160 -5.77 19.05 -11.92
N SER A 161 -6.31 18.84 -10.73
CA SER A 161 -7.52 19.53 -10.27
C SER A 161 -7.32 20.47 -9.07
N PHE A 162 -6.09 20.61 -8.58
CA PHE A 162 -5.82 21.51 -7.45
C PHE A 162 -5.89 22.96 -7.88
N SER A 163 -6.52 23.80 -7.05
CA SER A 163 -6.48 25.25 -7.19
C SER A 163 -5.08 25.79 -6.90
N ASN A 164 -4.80 27.03 -7.28
CA ASN A 164 -3.55 27.69 -6.96
C ASN A 164 -3.29 27.74 -5.44
N LYS A 165 -4.34 27.97 -4.64
CA LYS A 165 -4.27 27.93 -3.16
C LYS A 165 -3.87 26.54 -2.67
N THR A 166 -4.49 25.49 -3.19
CA THR A 166 -4.16 24.10 -2.84
C THR A 166 -2.75 23.71 -3.28
N ASN A 167 -2.31 24.16 -4.48
CA ASN A 167 -0.94 23.96 -4.95
C ASN A 167 0.09 24.63 -4.02
N TYR A 168 -0.17 25.85 -3.59
CA TYR A 168 0.70 26.57 -2.66
C TYR A 168 0.82 25.80 -1.33
N LEU A 169 -0.31 25.40 -0.75
CA LEU A 169 -0.32 24.63 0.49
C LEU A 169 0.37 23.27 0.35
N ALA A 170 0.08 22.54 -0.73
CA ALA A 170 0.74 21.28 -1.02
C ALA A 170 2.26 21.42 -1.11
N LYS A 171 2.75 22.45 -1.83
CA LYS A 171 4.19 22.74 -1.89
C LYS A 171 4.78 23.03 -0.51
N LYS A 172 4.09 23.87 0.30
CA LYS A 172 4.53 24.22 1.65
C LYS A 172 4.70 22.99 2.54
N LEU A 173 3.72 22.09 2.54
CA LEU A 173 3.68 20.92 3.43
C LEU A 173 4.58 19.79 2.92
N LEU A 174 4.47 19.44 1.64
CA LEU A 174 5.17 18.28 1.05
C LEU A 174 6.69 18.48 0.93
N LYS A 175 7.21 19.73 0.96
CA LYS A 175 8.67 19.98 0.93
C LYS A 175 9.40 19.33 2.11
N ASN A 176 8.71 19.09 3.22
CA ASN A 176 9.25 18.46 4.43
C ASN A 176 9.05 16.94 4.47
N PHE A 177 8.50 16.36 3.41
CA PHE A 177 8.32 14.92 3.32
C PHE A 177 9.59 14.26 2.79
N THR A 178 9.92 13.08 3.30
CA THR A 178 11.10 12.30 2.87
C THR A 178 10.91 11.66 1.50
N GLY A 179 9.66 11.49 1.06
CA GLY A 179 9.37 10.92 -0.25
C GLY A 179 7.93 11.12 -0.68
N ILE A 180 7.76 11.16 -2.01
CA ILE A 180 6.45 11.22 -2.66
C ILE A 180 6.37 10.11 -3.68
N SER A 181 5.35 9.27 -3.59
CA SER A 181 5.03 8.29 -4.63
C SER A 181 3.57 8.32 -5.03
N VAL A 182 3.31 7.90 -6.26
CA VAL A 182 1.99 7.89 -6.88
C VAL A 182 1.69 6.53 -7.50
N ARG A 183 0.42 6.15 -7.60
CA ARG A 183 0.01 4.88 -8.21
C ARG A 183 -0.49 4.99 -9.65
N GLU A 184 -0.43 6.18 -10.24
CA GLU A 184 -0.63 6.38 -11.68
C GLU A 184 0.62 7.02 -12.29
N MET A 185 1.16 6.41 -13.35
CA MET A 185 2.35 6.94 -14.03
C MET A 185 2.13 8.35 -14.58
N GLY A 186 0.92 8.62 -15.10
CA GLY A 186 0.56 9.94 -15.63
C GLY A 186 0.57 11.04 -14.57
N THR A 187 0.48 10.71 -13.27
CA THR A 187 0.50 11.72 -12.19
C THR A 187 1.90 12.27 -11.94
N ILE A 188 2.97 11.55 -12.25
CA ILE A 188 4.37 12.00 -12.05
C ILE A 188 4.63 13.35 -12.72
N LYS A 189 4.20 13.51 -13.98
CA LYS A 189 4.37 14.76 -14.73
C LYS A 189 3.66 15.95 -14.04
N TYR A 190 2.50 15.71 -13.45
CA TYR A 190 1.74 16.76 -12.76
C TYR A 190 2.40 17.17 -11.44
N VAL A 191 2.94 16.22 -10.68
CA VAL A 191 3.72 16.52 -9.47
C VAL A 191 4.91 17.41 -9.81
N LYS A 192 5.64 17.11 -10.90
CA LYS A 192 6.74 17.96 -11.36
C LYS A 192 6.26 19.33 -11.82
N GLN A 193 5.23 19.37 -12.65
CA GLN A 193 4.72 20.59 -13.27
C GLN A 193 4.10 21.57 -12.25
N TYR A 194 3.23 21.08 -11.38
CA TYR A 194 2.43 21.92 -10.48
C TYR A 194 3.03 22.09 -9.10
N LEU A 195 3.77 21.10 -8.60
CA LEU A 195 4.39 21.16 -7.27
C LEU A 195 5.90 21.43 -7.33
N ASN A 196 6.55 21.29 -8.49
CA ASN A 196 8.00 21.32 -8.68
C ASN A 196 8.75 20.30 -7.80
N MET A 197 8.16 19.13 -7.64
CA MET A 197 8.69 18.02 -6.82
C MET A 197 8.91 16.79 -7.68
N SER A 198 9.72 15.84 -7.17
CA SER A 198 9.90 14.53 -7.78
C SER A 198 8.97 13.52 -7.13
N ALA A 199 8.39 12.64 -7.94
CA ALA A 199 7.61 11.49 -7.47
C ALA A 199 8.00 10.25 -8.24
N ILE A 200 7.84 9.08 -7.63
CA ILE A 200 8.01 7.80 -8.31
C ILE A 200 6.68 7.05 -8.40
N TYR A 201 6.57 6.16 -9.39
CA TYR A 201 5.46 5.23 -9.48
C TYR A 201 5.70 4.05 -8.54
N VAL A 202 4.66 3.67 -7.79
CA VAL A 202 4.63 2.47 -6.94
C VAL A 202 3.35 1.69 -7.20
N LEU A 203 3.39 0.38 -6.96
CA LEU A 203 2.20 -0.46 -7.05
C LEU A 203 1.18 -0.09 -5.97
N ASP A 204 -0.08 -0.32 -6.28
CA ASP A 204 -1.16 -0.30 -5.29
C ASP A 204 -0.82 -1.25 -4.12
N PRO A 205 -1.03 -0.87 -2.85
CA PRO A 205 -0.71 -1.73 -1.69
C PRO A 205 -1.27 -3.14 -1.79
N SER A 206 -2.45 -3.31 -2.41
CA SER A 206 -3.04 -4.63 -2.59
C SER A 206 -2.19 -5.58 -3.44
N MET A 207 -1.27 -5.05 -4.24
CA MET A 207 -0.37 -5.84 -5.09
C MET A 207 0.98 -6.15 -4.41
N LEU A 208 1.24 -5.63 -3.21
CA LEU A 208 2.51 -5.84 -2.49
C LEU A 208 2.54 -7.17 -1.75
N ILE A 209 1.43 -7.58 -1.18
CA ILE A 209 1.32 -8.79 -0.37
C ILE A 209 0.85 -9.99 -1.21
N ASP A 210 1.18 -11.19 -0.75
CA ASP A 210 0.72 -12.41 -1.40
C ASP A 210 -0.78 -12.63 -1.19
N LYS A 211 -1.43 -13.30 -2.15
CA LYS A 211 -2.84 -13.67 -2.07
C LYS A 211 -3.19 -14.51 -0.84
N ALA A 212 -2.21 -15.24 -0.29
CA ALA A 212 -2.39 -16.06 0.90
C ALA A 212 -2.84 -15.23 2.11
N TYR A 213 -2.35 -13.98 2.24
CA TYR A 213 -2.79 -13.07 3.30
C TYR A 213 -4.28 -12.72 3.20
N TYR A 214 -4.78 -12.53 1.98
CA TYR A 214 -6.21 -12.29 1.78
C TYR A 214 -7.05 -13.51 2.09
N LEU A 215 -6.57 -14.70 1.72
CA LEU A 215 -7.27 -15.96 1.99
C LEU A 215 -7.28 -16.27 3.49
N ASP A 216 -6.18 -16.03 4.19
CA ASP A 216 -6.13 -16.16 5.65
C ASP A 216 -7.06 -15.18 6.35
N ALA A 217 -7.12 -13.94 5.87
CA ALA A 217 -8.00 -12.92 6.44
C ALA A 217 -9.50 -13.30 6.38
N ILE A 218 -9.90 -14.13 5.42
CA ILE A 218 -11.29 -14.56 5.22
C ILE A 218 -11.52 -16.06 5.50
N LYS A 219 -10.55 -16.77 6.10
CA LYS A 219 -10.63 -18.23 6.30
C LYS A 219 -11.86 -18.67 7.10
N ASP A 220 -12.26 -17.85 8.07
CA ASP A 220 -13.40 -18.12 8.96
C ASP A 220 -14.74 -17.67 8.36
N TYR A 221 -14.70 -17.01 7.20
CA TYR A 221 -15.88 -16.52 6.51
C TYR A 221 -16.61 -17.67 5.80
N LYS A 222 -17.81 -17.99 6.27
CA LYS A 222 -18.64 -19.05 5.67
C LYS A 222 -19.06 -18.65 4.27
N LYS A 223 -18.87 -19.51 3.28
CA LYS A 223 -19.31 -19.30 1.91
C LYS A 223 -20.79 -18.97 1.87
N ILE A 224 -21.14 -17.73 1.51
CA ILE A 224 -22.53 -17.32 1.32
C ILE A 224 -23.10 -17.89 0.01
N ILE A 225 -22.24 -18.23 -0.95
CA ILE A 225 -22.65 -18.69 -2.27
C ILE A 225 -22.50 -20.21 -2.32
N ASN A 226 -23.61 -20.91 -2.16
CA ASN A 226 -23.69 -22.37 -2.31
C ASN A 226 -23.55 -22.84 -3.78
N LYS A 227 -23.31 -21.91 -4.73
CA LYS A 227 -23.17 -22.20 -6.15
C LYS A 227 -21.69 -22.07 -6.54
N THR A 228 -21.14 -23.14 -7.11
CA THR A 228 -19.73 -23.20 -7.53
C THR A 228 -19.46 -22.53 -8.88
N ASP A 229 -20.50 -22.36 -9.71
CA ASP A 229 -20.39 -21.84 -11.08
C ASP A 229 -21.16 -20.54 -11.25
N TYR A 230 -20.50 -19.43 -10.93
CA TYR A 230 -21.07 -18.10 -11.11
C TYR A 230 -20.06 -17.11 -11.71
N ILE A 231 -20.60 -16.10 -12.38
CA ILE A 231 -19.92 -14.89 -12.80
C ILE A 231 -20.27 -13.80 -11.80
N LEU A 232 -19.23 -13.15 -11.27
CA LEU A 232 -19.41 -12.09 -10.29
C LEU A 232 -19.50 -10.75 -10.99
N THR A 233 -20.48 -9.92 -10.57
CA THR A 233 -20.52 -8.51 -10.95
C THR A 233 -20.22 -7.63 -9.74
N TYR A 234 -19.33 -6.67 -9.95
CA TYR A 234 -19.00 -5.65 -8.95
C TYR A 234 -19.06 -4.27 -9.58
N LYS A 235 -20.12 -3.53 -9.24
CA LYS A 235 -20.48 -2.25 -9.84
C LYS A 235 -20.37 -1.14 -8.81
N LEU A 236 -19.69 -0.06 -9.18
CA LEU A 236 -19.66 1.17 -8.37
C LEU A 236 -20.70 2.18 -8.83
N ASP A 237 -20.95 2.23 -10.15
CA ASP A 237 -21.90 3.13 -10.78
C ASP A 237 -22.62 2.41 -11.92
N TYR A 238 -23.80 2.92 -12.29
CA TYR A 238 -24.54 2.42 -13.46
C TYR A 238 -23.79 2.79 -14.75
N ILE A 239 -23.53 1.80 -15.60
CA ILE A 239 -22.99 1.97 -16.96
C ILE A 239 -23.84 1.15 -17.92
N TYR A 240 -24.53 1.81 -18.84
CA TYR A 240 -25.49 1.17 -19.77
C TYR A 240 -24.88 -0.04 -20.50
N ASN A 241 -23.68 0.10 -21.09
CA ASN A 241 -23.05 -1.00 -21.82
C ASN A 241 -22.64 -2.17 -20.92
N MET A 242 -22.29 -1.90 -19.66
CA MET A 242 -22.02 -2.96 -18.67
C MET A 242 -23.29 -3.75 -18.38
N GLU A 243 -24.42 -3.06 -18.13
CA GLU A 243 -25.70 -3.72 -17.87
C GLU A 243 -26.18 -4.51 -19.10
N LYS A 244 -26.04 -3.94 -20.31
CA LYS A 244 -26.31 -4.64 -21.56
C LYS A 244 -25.49 -5.93 -21.68
N PHE A 245 -24.19 -5.87 -21.40
CA PHE A 245 -23.30 -7.03 -21.42
C PHE A 245 -23.69 -8.07 -20.36
N ILE A 246 -24.02 -7.65 -19.14
CA ILE A 246 -24.52 -8.53 -18.08
C ILE A 246 -25.79 -9.25 -18.54
N ASN A 247 -26.73 -8.54 -19.16
CA ASN A 247 -27.99 -9.13 -19.66
C ASN A 247 -27.76 -10.12 -20.80
N ILE A 248 -26.83 -9.84 -21.71
CA ILE A 248 -26.41 -10.78 -22.78
C ILE A 248 -25.79 -12.02 -22.13
N THR A 249 -24.91 -11.83 -21.13
CA THR A 249 -24.27 -12.92 -20.38
C THR A 249 -25.31 -13.84 -19.74
N LYS A 250 -26.30 -13.25 -19.05
CA LYS A 250 -27.41 -14.00 -18.43
C LYS A 250 -28.22 -14.83 -19.43
N LYS A 251 -28.48 -14.26 -20.63
CA LYS A 251 -29.27 -14.94 -21.64
C LYS A 251 -28.52 -16.06 -22.38
N LYS A 252 -27.22 -15.86 -22.64
CA LYS A 252 -26.42 -16.78 -23.47
C LYS A 252 -25.66 -17.82 -22.66
N LEU A 253 -25.33 -17.53 -21.41
CA LEU A 253 -24.55 -18.41 -20.55
C LEU A 253 -25.42 -18.96 -19.42
N LYS A 254 -25.31 -20.25 -19.13
CA LYS A 254 -26.02 -20.94 -18.04
C LYS A 254 -25.36 -20.69 -16.66
N PHE A 255 -24.65 -19.57 -16.50
CA PHE A 255 -24.02 -19.20 -15.24
C PHE A 255 -24.95 -18.33 -14.38
N TYR A 256 -24.87 -18.57 -13.09
CA TYR A 256 -25.47 -17.65 -12.14
C TYR A 256 -24.68 -16.33 -12.12
N ILE A 257 -25.39 -15.20 -12.16
CA ILE A 257 -24.76 -13.88 -12.01
C ILE A 257 -24.95 -13.43 -10.56
N TYR A 258 -23.85 -13.30 -9.85
CA TYR A 258 -23.81 -12.80 -8.48
C TYR A 258 -23.39 -11.33 -8.44
N ASP A 259 -24.34 -10.46 -8.07
CA ASP A 259 -24.09 -9.02 -7.93
C ASP A 259 -23.77 -8.70 -6.47
N ILE A 260 -22.54 -8.28 -6.20
CA ILE A 260 -22.13 -7.94 -4.84
C ILE A 260 -22.77 -6.61 -4.43
N GLN A 261 -23.58 -6.66 -3.38
CA GLN A 261 -24.16 -5.50 -2.73
C GLN A 261 -23.29 -5.05 -1.56
N LEU A 262 -23.03 -3.74 -1.47
CA LEU A 262 -22.12 -3.14 -0.46
C LEU A 262 -22.82 -2.79 0.86
N ASN A 263 -23.94 -3.41 1.17
CA ASN A 263 -24.79 -2.97 2.28
C ASN A 263 -24.51 -3.68 3.61
N ASP A 264 -23.67 -4.70 3.63
CA ASP A 264 -23.41 -5.54 4.80
C ASP A 264 -22.14 -5.12 5.55
N GLU A 265 -22.01 -5.49 6.82
CA GLU A 265 -20.80 -5.31 7.62
C GLU A 265 -19.65 -6.17 7.11
N GLU A 266 -19.94 -7.36 6.58
CA GLU A 266 -18.98 -8.33 6.04
C GLU A 266 -18.70 -8.14 4.54
N TYR A 267 -18.86 -6.94 4.02
CA TYR A 267 -18.74 -6.71 2.57
C TYR A 267 -17.33 -6.94 2.02
N ILE A 268 -16.28 -6.81 2.85
CA ILE A 268 -14.90 -7.08 2.46
C ILE A 268 -14.70 -8.57 2.26
N GLU A 269 -15.14 -9.37 3.21
CA GLU A 269 -15.09 -10.82 3.19
C GLU A 269 -15.90 -11.38 2.01
N LYS A 270 -17.10 -10.84 1.79
CA LYS A 270 -17.94 -11.17 0.63
C LYS A 270 -17.24 -10.86 -0.68
N PHE A 271 -16.60 -9.71 -0.78
CA PHE A 271 -15.87 -9.30 -1.98
C PHE A 271 -14.69 -10.23 -2.26
N LEU A 272 -13.83 -10.45 -1.27
CA LEU A 272 -12.65 -11.32 -1.41
C LEU A 272 -13.07 -12.76 -1.72
N SER A 273 -13.98 -13.32 -0.93
CA SER A 273 -14.50 -14.68 -1.14
C SER A 273 -15.25 -14.79 -2.48
N GLY A 274 -16.05 -13.77 -2.83
CA GLY A 274 -16.80 -13.72 -4.07
C GLY A 274 -15.89 -13.77 -5.29
N ILE A 275 -14.85 -12.95 -5.35
CA ILE A 275 -13.89 -12.97 -6.47
C ILE A 275 -13.07 -14.26 -6.46
N TYR A 276 -12.60 -14.72 -5.30
CA TYR A 276 -11.79 -15.94 -5.22
C TYR A 276 -12.53 -17.17 -5.75
N ASN A 277 -13.82 -17.31 -5.50
CA ASN A 277 -14.61 -18.48 -5.87
C ASN A 277 -15.34 -18.37 -7.22
N CYS A 278 -15.40 -17.18 -7.86
CA CYS A 278 -16.09 -17.01 -9.15
C CYS A 278 -15.32 -17.63 -10.32
N LYS A 279 -16.00 -17.83 -11.44
CA LYS A 279 -15.39 -18.21 -12.73
C LYS A 279 -14.81 -16.99 -13.45
N ALA A 280 -15.52 -15.87 -13.42
CA ALA A 280 -15.10 -14.62 -14.05
C ALA A 280 -15.69 -13.41 -13.32
N VAL A 281 -15.16 -12.23 -13.62
CA VAL A 281 -15.61 -10.96 -13.03
C VAL A 281 -16.02 -9.97 -14.13
N ILE A 282 -17.15 -9.30 -13.95
CA ILE A 282 -17.58 -8.14 -14.74
C ILE A 282 -17.59 -6.94 -13.79
N THR A 283 -16.82 -5.91 -14.08
CA THR A 283 -16.64 -4.80 -13.12
C THR A 283 -16.40 -3.45 -13.79
N ASN A 284 -16.72 -2.37 -13.09
CA ASN A 284 -16.26 -1.01 -13.39
C ASN A 284 -15.40 -0.43 -12.25
N SER A 285 -14.96 -1.30 -11.34
CA SER A 285 -14.14 -0.95 -10.19
C SER A 285 -12.65 -1.23 -10.45
N TYR A 286 -11.81 -0.28 -10.06
CA TYR A 286 -10.36 -0.46 -10.07
C TYR A 286 -9.94 -1.66 -9.19
N HIS A 287 -10.47 -1.76 -7.97
CA HIS A 287 -10.14 -2.88 -7.08
C HIS A 287 -10.77 -4.20 -7.55
N GLY A 288 -11.92 -4.16 -8.23
CA GLY A 288 -12.47 -5.33 -8.90
C GLY A 288 -11.50 -5.91 -9.92
N VAL A 289 -10.83 -5.05 -10.69
CA VAL A 289 -9.77 -5.46 -11.64
C VAL A 289 -8.53 -5.98 -10.90
N LEU A 290 -8.01 -5.26 -9.90
CA LEU A 290 -6.80 -5.69 -9.17
C LEU A 290 -7.00 -7.05 -8.50
N PHE A 291 -8.14 -7.28 -7.84
CA PHE A 291 -8.41 -8.57 -7.19
C PHE A 291 -8.67 -9.70 -8.19
N SER A 292 -9.21 -9.39 -9.38
CA SER A 292 -9.25 -10.36 -10.46
C SER A 292 -7.84 -10.79 -10.89
N ILE A 293 -6.89 -9.86 -10.93
CA ILE A 293 -5.48 -10.15 -11.23
C ILE A 293 -4.85 -10.96 -10.09
N ILE A 294 -5.00 -10.54 -8.82
CA ILE A 294 -4.44 -11.20 -7.64
C ILE A 294 -4.91 -12.67 -7.55
N PHE A 295 -6.20 -12.91 -7.79
CA PHE A 295 -6.77 -14.26 -7.73
C PHE A 295 -6.76 -15.00 -9.08
N ASN A 296 -6.11 -14.41 -10.09
CA ASN A 296 -6.00 -14.96 -11.45
C ASN A 296 -7.38 -15.34 -12.04
N LYS A 297 -8.36 -14.44 -11.93
CA LYS A 297 -9.71 -14.63 -12.48
C LYS A 297 -9.88 -13.86 -13.78
N PRO A 298 -10.38 -14.48 -14.85
CA PRO A 298 -10.76 -13.75 -16.05
C PRO A 298 -11.72 -12.61 -15.72
N PHE A 299 -11.58 -11.49 -16.41
CA PHE A 299 -12.47 -10.35 -16.18
C PHE A 299 -12.74 -9.56 -17.46
N VAL A 300 -13.84 -8.82 -17.41
CA VAL A 300 -14.18 -7.73 -18.32
C VAL A 300 -14.40 -6.47 -17.50
N ALA A 301 -13.67 -5.41 -17.83
CA ALA A 301 -13.74 -4.14 -17.12
C ALA A 301 -14.33 -3.04 -18.00
N PHE A 302 -15.31 -2.33 -17.48
CA PHE A 302 -15.90 -1.17 -18.12
C PHE A 302 -15.34 0.12 -17.54
N LYS A 303 -14.86 1.02 -18.41
CA LYS A 303 -14.32 2.31 -18.00
C LYS A 303 -15.40 3.14 -17.32
N ASN A 304 -15.05 3.70 -16.17
CA ASN A 304 -15.91 4.60 -15.42
C ASN A 304 -15.33 6.01 -15.45
N ILE A 305 -15.85 6.84 -16.35
CA ILE A 305 -15.36 8.21 -16.57
C ILE A 305 -15.47 9.05 -15.29
N ASN A 306 -16.56 8.89 -14.55
CA ASN A 306 -16.82 9.66 -13.33
C ASN A 306 -15.81 9.38 -12.21
N ARG A 307 -15.20 8.18 -12.23
CA ARG A 307 -14.20 7.77 -11.23
C ARG A 307 -12.76 7.88 -11.70
N GLY A 308 -12.55 8.31 -12.95
CA GLY A 308 -11.23 8.51 -13.55
C GLY A 308 -10.64 7.22 -14.14
N ASN A 309 -10.18 7.35 -15.39
CA ASN A 309 -9.67 6.22 -16.18
C ASN A 309 -8.15 6.05 -16.10
N GLU A 310 -7.42 7.01 -15.50
CA GLU A 310 -5.95 6.99 -15.50
C GLU A 310 -5.38 5.76 -14.80
N ARG A 311 -6.05 5.29 -13.75
CA ARG A 311 -5.70 4.05 -13.05
C ARG A 311 -5.78 2.83 -13.96
N PHE A 312 -6.79 2.75 -14.83
CA PHE A 312 -6.92 1.65 -15.80
C PHE A 312 -5.85 1.75 -16.90
N ASN A 313 -5.45 2.96 -17.30
CA ASN A 313 -4.37 3.14 -18.26
C ASN A 313 -3.05 2.59 -17.69
N THR A 314 -2.73 2.92 -16.45
CA THR A 314 -1.55 2.38 -15.75
C THR A 314 -1.60 0.85 -15.65
N ILE A 315 -2.77 0.25 -15.30
CA ILE A 315 -2.91 -1.22 -15.29
C ILE A 315 -2.61 -1.81 -16.68
N LYS A 316 -3.15 -1.24 -17.74
CA LYS A 316 -2.91 -1.73 -19.11
C LYS A 316 -1.43 -1.77 -19.48
N GLU A 317 -0.70 -0.73 -19.06
CA GLU A 317 0.73 -0.60 -19.33
C GLU A 317 1.56 -1.56 -18.49
N VAL A 318 1.34 -1.54 -17.17
CA VAL A 318 2.14 -2.32 -16.20
C VAL A 318 1.88 -3.81 -16.30
N TYR A 319 0.62 -4.22 -16.48
CA TYR A 319 0.25 -5.64 -16.48
C TYR A 319 0.14 -6.23 -17.90
N GLY A 320 0.19 -5.38 -18.95
CA GLY A 320 0.10 -5.83 -20.34
C GLY A 320 -1.30 -6.30 -20.74
N ILE A 321 -2.34 -5.97 -19.97
CA ILE A 321 -3.72 -6.44 -20.17
C ILE A 321 -4.52 -5.33 -20.85
N LYS A 322 -4.43 -5.21 -22.17
CA LYS A 322 -5.12 -4.12 -22.90
C LYS A 322 -6.52 -4.52 -23.37
N ASP A 323 -6.75 -5.79 -23.65
CA ASP A 323 -7.95 -6.36 -24.27
C ASP A 323 -9.15 -6.54 -23.34
N ARG A 324 -9.00 -6.23 -22.06
CA ARG A 324 -10.01 -6.44 -21.00
C ARG A 324 -10.79 -5.18 -20.61
N PHE A 325 -10.45 -4.02 -21.20
CA PHE A 325 -11.01 -2.73 -20.80
C PHE A 325 -11.85 -2.13 -21.94
N PHE A 326 -13.12 -1.88 -21.67
CA PHE A 326 -14.11 -1.42 -22.61
C PHE A 326 -14.67 -0.05 -22.23
N ASP A 327 -14.94 0.76 -23.24
CA ASP A 327 -15.64 2.04 -23.12
C ASP A 327 -17.11 1.91 -23.61
N MET A 328 -17.79 3.05 -23.71
CA MET A 328 -19.20 3.08 -24.08
C MET A 328 -19.49 2.61 -25.51
N HIS A 329 -18.47 2.47 -26.38
CA HIS A 329 -18.66 2.20 -27.81
C HIS A 329 -18.29 0.76 -28.20
N LYS A 330 -17.65 0.00 -27.32
CA LYS A 330 -17.19 -1.36 -27.61
C LYS A 330 -17.91 -2.39 -26.73
N ASN A 331 -18.44 -3.43 -27.39
CA ASN A 331 -18.97 -4.58 -26.68
C ASN A 331 -17.87 -5.66 -26.56
N PRO A 332 -17.62 -6.18 -25.36
CA PRO A 332 -16.69 -7.31 -25.19
C PRO A 332 -17.25 -8.61 -25.78
N SER A 333 -16.36 -9.53 -26.21
CA SER A 333 -16.75 -10.90 -26.49
C SER A 333 -17.01 -11.65 -25.16
N LEU A 334 -17.99 -12.56 -25.16
CA LEU A 334 -18.24 -13.46 -24.03
C LEU A 334 -17.05 -14.39 -23.73
N ASP A 335 -16.25 -14.73 -24.74
CA ASP A 335 -15.08 -15.61 -24.60
C ASP A 335 -14.06 -15.04 -23.62
N LEU A 336 -14.00 -13.71 -23.47
CA LEU A 336 -13.13 -13.06 -22.51
C LEU A 336 -13.39 -13.47 -21.07
N LEU A 337 -14.63 -13.88 -20.74
CA LEU A 337 -14.98 -14.37 -19.41
C LEU A 337 -14.37 -15.75 -19.09
N PHE A 338 -13.86 -16.45 -20.11
CA PHE A 338 -13.28 -17.79 -19.97
C PHE A 338 -11.82 -17.84 -20.41
N THR A 339 -11.35 -16.81 -21.10
CA THR A 339 -9.94 -16.74 -21.52
C THR A 339 -9.05 -16.41 -20.34
N PRO A 340 -8.05 -17.26 -20.00
CA PRO A 340 -7.12 -16.98 -18.91
C PRO A 340 -6.41 -15.65 -19.05
N LEU A 341 -6.07 -15.03 -17.93
CA LEU A 341 -5.27 -13.82 -17.93
C LEU A 341 -3.81 -14.16 -18.28
N ARG A 342 -3.19 -13.27 -19.06
CA ARG A 342 -1.76 -13.32 -19.34
C ARG A 342 -1.14 -12.00 -18.92
N PHE A 343 -0.23 -12.03 -17.94
CA PHE A 343 0.46 -10.83 -17.47
C PHE A 343 1.96 -10.93 -17.67
N ASN A 344 2.59 -9.78 -17.71
CA ASN A 344 4.04 -9.68 -17.66
C ASN A 344 4.54 -9.71 -16.20
N ASN A 345 4.72 -10.90 -15.64
CA ASN A 345 5.20 -11.08 -14.28
C ASN A 345 6.55 -10.41 -14.00
N LYS A 346 7.43 -10.30 -15.00
CA LYS A 346 8.74 -9.63 -14.83
C LYS A 346 8.55 -8.14 -14.52
N ILE A 347 7.65 -7.47 -15.24
CA ILE A 347 7.35 -6.04 -15.02
C ILE A 347 6.65 -5.84 -13.67
N ILE A 348 5.71 -6.71 -13.32
CA ILE A 348 5.02 -6.64 -12.03
C ILE A 348 6.03 -6.78 -10.87
N ASN A 349 6.92 -7.77 -10.93
CA ASN A 349 7.95 -7.98 -9.91
C ASN A 349 8.94 -6.82 -9.85
N TYR A 350 9.31 -6.25 -10.99
CA TYR A 350 10.16 -5.05 -11.04
C TYR A 350 9.53 -3.88 -10.26
N TYR A 351 8.28 -3.56 -10.52
CA TYR A 351 7.61 -2.48 -9.79
C TYR A 351 7.28 -2.82 -8.34
N ARG A 352 7.08 -4.11 -8.01
CA ARG A 352 6.95 -4.55 -6.62
C ARG A 352 8.25 -4.27 -5.85
N ASN A 353 9.39 -4.60 -6.42
CA ASN A 353 10.69 -4.32 -5.81
C ASN A 353 10.93 -2.82 -5.62
N ILE A 354 10.65 -2.00 -6.64
CA ILE A 354 10.71 -0.53 -6.51
C ILE A 354 9.82 -0.04 -5.35
N SER A 355 8.61 -0.57 -5.25
CA SER A 355 7.66 -0.17 -4.20
C SER A 355 8.13 -0.55 -2.81
N ILE A 356 8.72 -1.74 -2.65
CA ILE A 356 9.30 -2.22 -1.39
C ILE A 356 10.53 -1.40 -1.02
N GLU A 357 11.43 -1.14 -1.96
CA GLU A 357 12.62 -0.31 -1.72
C GLU A 357 12.25 1.13 -1.36
N TYR A 358 11.20 1.68 -1.99
CA TYR A 358 10.66 2.98 -1.60
C TYR A 358 10.18 3.00 -0.15
N LEU A 359 9.47 1.96 0.31
CA LEU A 359 9.06 1.82 1.71
C LEU A 359 10.28 1.74 2.63
N LYS A 360 11.21 0.83 2.36
CA LYS A 360 12.43 0.65 3.17
C LYS A 360 13.22 1.95 3.33
N LYS A 361 13.42 2.69 2.22
CA LYS A 361 14.12 3.97 2.23
C LYS A 361 13.43 4.99 3.15
N ASN A 362 12.11 5.15 3.03
CA ASN A 362 11.36 6.14 3.83
C ASN A 362 11.15 5.71 5.28
N LEU A 363 11.24 4.42 5.56
CA LEU A 363 11.24 3.85 6.91
C LEU A 363 12.63 3.82 7.56
N ASN A 364 13.68 4.17 6.80
CA ASN A 364 15.08 4.12 7.26
C ASN A 364 15.51 2.74 7.79
N ILE A 365 15.14 1.67 7.05
CA ILE A 365 15.40 0.25 7.37
C ILE A 365 16.20 -0.46 6.26
N LEU A 366 16.95 0.30 5.45
CA LEU A 366 17.87 -0.20 4.42
C LEU A 366 19.07 -0.89 5.05
#